data_9412691b3b17f1a57a7748fbacb04a93
#
_entry.id   9412691b3b17f1a57a7748fbacb04a93
#
_cell.length_a   1.000
_cell.length_b   1.000
_cell.length_c   1.000
_cell.angle_alpha   90.00
_cell.angle_beta   90.00
_cell.angle_gamma   90.00
#
_symmetry.space_group_name_H-M   'P 1'
#
loop_
_entity.id
_entity.type
_entity.pdbx_description
1 polymer ?
#
loop_
_entity_poly.entity_id
_entity_poly.type
_entity_poly.pdbx_seq_one_letter_code
_entity_poly.pdbx_strand_id
1 'polypeptide(L)'
;MPTLPRLLLTAVLSFSLCLPGFAAKEVEFVKGERSASDLEQDVDRKGQQVLELVDLKPGMVVADVLGGGGYYSELIAEKIAPYGRVYLHNNRAYLPHVGKEVAARLKDNRLENVIRHDRETDDLAFIDQSLDMIFFILGYHDIYHVDKNWKIDRDDFIRQLKTALKPGGHLLIIDHSAPDGSGTKYSQDLHRIDKAYVISELKQKGFKLIKESDLLVNDKDSREISPFHPDIRRKTDRFILLFQK
;
A
#
# COMPACT_ATOMS: atom_id res chain seq x y z
N MET A 1 -40.75 -45.66 -56.43
CA MET A 1 -39.42 -45.63 -55.82
C MET A 1 -39.12 -44.17 -55.48
N PRO A 2 -39.11 -43.73 -54.22
CA PRO A 2 -38.82 -42.35 -53.87
C PRO A 2 -37.35 -42.21 -53.53
N THR A 3 -36.76 -41.18 -54.09
CA THR A 3 -35.32 -40.71 -53.91
C THR A 3 -35.16 -40.03 -52.54
N LEU A 4 -34.23 -40.51 -51.72
CA LEU A 4 -33.81 -39.83 -50.46
C LEU A 4 -32.94 -38.59 -50.77
N PRO A 5 -33.10 -37.50 -50.04
CA PRO A 5 -32.18 -36.35 -50.12
C PRO A 5 -30.91 -36.61 -49.28
N ARG A 6 -29.76 -36.30 -49.90
CA ARG A 6 -28.45 -36.28 -49.21
C ARG A 6 -28.37 -35.11 -48.25
N LEU A 7 -28.16 -35.41 -46.98
CA LEU A 7 -27.80 -34.43 -45.96
C LEU A 7 -26.32 -34.06 -46.10
N LEU A 8 -26.05 -32.79 -46.43
CA LEU A 8 -24.71 -32.20 -46.35
C LEU A 8 -24.42 -31.83 -44.90
N LEU A 9 -23.48 -32.55 -44.29
CA LEU A 9 -22.96 -32.25 -42.94
C LEU A 9 -21.87 -31.19 -43.06
N THR A 10 -22.20 -29.94 -42.76
CA THR A 10 -21.24 -28.84 -42.65
C THR A 10 -20.54 -28.92 -41.30
N ALA A 11 -19.27 -29.34 -41.29
CA ALA A 11 -18.43 -29.31 -40.10
C ALA A 11 -18.00 -27.86 -39.85
N VAL A 12 -18.49 -27.27 -38.77
CA VAL A 12 -18.03 -25.98 -38.25
C VAL A 12 -16.76 -26.23 -37.44
N LEU A 13 -15.60 -25.92 -38.02
CA LEU A 13 -14.32 -25.87 -37.27
C LEU A 13 -14.31 -24.63 -36.38
N SER A 14 -14.55 -24.84 -35.07
CA SER A 14 -14.35 -23.81 -34.07
C SER A 14 -12.84 -23.63 -33.82
N PHE A 15 -12.25 -22.59 -34.38
CA PHE A 15 -10.90 -22.17 -34.06
C PHE A 15 -10.93 -21.47 -32.70
N SER A 16 -10.54 -22.18 -31.63
CA SER A 16 -10.26 -21.55 -30.31
C SER A 16 -8.94 -20.79 -30.42
N LEU A 17 -9.02 -19.46 -30.56
CA LEU A 17 -7.85 -18.59 -30.35
C LEU A 17 -7.48 -18.66 -28.86
N CYS A 18 -6.48 -19.47 -28.51
CA CYS A 18 -5.75 -19.32 -27.27
C CYS A 18 -4.95 -18.03 -27.32
N LEU A 19 -5.46 -16.95 -26.75
CA LEU A 19 -4.65 -15.79 -26.43
C LEU A 19 -3.58 -16.21 -25.42
N PRO A 20 -2.30 -15.89 -25.63
CA PRO A 20 -1.28 -16.13 -24.60
C PRO A 20 -1.64 -15.30 -23.37
N GLY A 21 -2.10 -15.98 -22.30
CA GLY A 21 -2.26 -15.37 -21.00
C GLY A 21 -0.89 -14.85 -20.58
N PHE A 22 -0.76 -13.54 -20.39
CA PHE A 22 0.37 -12.98 -19.65
C PHE A 22 0.28 -13.53 -18.23
N ALA A 23 0.98 -14.62 -17.97
CA ALA A 23 1.22 -15.08 -16.60
C ALA A 23 1.97 -13.94 -15.90
N ALA A 24 1.36 -13.37 -14.86
CA ALA A 24 2.06 -12.43 -13.99
C ALA A 24 3.35 -13.13 -13.51
N LYS A 25 4.50 -12.51 -13.79
CA LYS A 25 5.80 -13.03 -13.40
C LYS A 25 5.79 -13.23 -11.88
N GLU A 26 5.95 -14.45 -11.43
CA GLU A 26 5.98 -14.77 -10.02
C GLU A 26 7.19 -14.07 -9.40
N VAL A 27 6.97 -13.32 -8.30
CA VAL A 27 8.05 -12.58 -7.63
C VAL A 27 8.86 -13.59 -6.82
N GLU A 28 10.12 -13.74 -7.15
CA GLU A 28 11.05 -14.62 -6.45
C GLU A 28 11.76 -13.86 -5.33
N PHE A 29 11.76 -14.43 -4.13
CA PHE A 29 12.45 -13.90 -2.94
C PHE A 29 13.50 -14.89 -2.48
N VAL A 30 14.75 -14.42 -2.37
CA VAL A 30 15.89 -15.18 -1.85
C VAL A 30 16.28 -14.63 -0.48
N LYS A 31 16.66 -15.50 0.46
CA LYS A 31 17.11 -15.07 1.79
C LYS A 31 18.38 -14.21 1.69
N GLY A 32 18.32 -13.02 2.31
CA GLY A 32 19.43 -12.05 2.29
C GLY A 32 19.45 -11.14 1.05
N GLU A 33 18.53 -11.33 0.09
CA GLU A 33 18.44 -10.50 -1.12
C GLU A 33 17.06 -9.88 -1.24
N ARG A 34 16.99 -8.65 -1.77
CA ARG A 34 15.74 -8.03 -2.15
C ARG A 34 15.32 -8.50 -3.53
N SER A 35 14.02 -8.63 -3.77
CA SER A 35 13.49 -9.06 -5.07
C SER A 35 13.86 -8.08 -6.19
N ALA A 36 14.02 -8.61 -7.42
CA ALA A 36 14.24 -7.76 -8.60
C ALA A 36 13.11 -6.73 -8.77
N SER A 37 11.86 -7.10 -8.46
CA SER A 37 10.72 -6.17 -8.49
C SER A 37 10.87 -5.03 -7.48
N ASP A 38 11.39 -5.30 -6.28
CA ASP A 38 11.62 -4.26 -5.28
C ASP A 38 12.74 -3.32 -5.69
N LEU A 39 13.82 -3.85 -6.27
CA LEU A 39 14.92 -3.03 -6.82
C LEU A 39 14.45 -2.12 -7.95
N GLU A 40 13.56 -2.59 -8.83
CA GLU A 40 12.93 -1.74 -9.84
C GLU A 40 12.06 -0.63 -9.19
N GLN A 41 11.35 -0.95 -8.12
CA GLN A 41 10.53 0.02 -7.39
C GLN A 41 11.33 1.07 -6.63
N ASP A 42 12.58 0.79 -6.28
CA ASP A 42 13.46 1.73 -5.54
C ASP A 42 13.63 3.06 -6.29
N VAL A 43 13.68 3.02 -7.64
CA VAL A 43 13.81 4.21 -8.48
C VAL A 43 12.65 5.19 -8.27
N ASP A 44 11.43 4.66 -8.21
CA ASP A 44 10.21 5.47 -8.15
C ASP A 44 9.75 5.73 -6.71
N ARG A 45 9.99 4.78 -5.80
CA ARG A 45 9.57 4.88 -4.39
C ARG A 45 10.60 5.60 -3.52
N LYS A 46 11.89 5.59 -3.93
CA LYS A 46 13.00 6.16 -3.17
C LYS A 46 12.99 5.70 -1.70
N GLY A 47 12.70 4.40 -1.48
CA GLY A 47 12.38 3.85 -0.17
C GLY A 47 13.46 4.11 0.87
N GLN A 48 14.74 3.94 0.55
CA GLN A 48 15.84 4.22 1.47
C GLN A 48 15.86 5.71 1.88
N GLN A 49 15.70 6.62 0.90
CA GLN A 49 15.67 8.07 1.18
C GLN A 49 14.43 8.45 2.02
N VAL A 50 13.29 7.78 1.82
CA VAL A 50 12.12 7.97 2.68
C VAL A 50 12.44 7.55 4.12
N LEU A 51 13.14 6.42 4.33
CA LEU A 51 13.52 5.99 5.68
C LEU A 51 14.54 6.92 6.34
N GLU A 52 15.33 7.68 5.58
CA GLU A 52 16.23 8.71 6.11
C GLU A 52 15.50 9.96 6.63
N LEU A 53 14.24 10.16 6.22
CA LEU A 53 13.40 11.25 6.73
C LEU A 53 12.91 11.01 8.15
N VAL A 54 12.93 9.77 8.61
CA VAL A 54 12.43 9.32 9.91
C VAL A 54 13.54 8.72 10.75
N ASP A 55 13.44 8.85 12.07
CA ASP A 55 14.47 8.40 13.01
C ASP A 55 14.21 6.95 13.45
N LEU A 56 14.38 6.00 12.51
CA LEU A 56 14.28 4.57 12.83
C LEU A 56 15.53 4.10 13.59
N LYS A 57 15.31 3.34 14.67
CA LYS A 57 16.37 2.80 15.53
C LYS A 57 16.21 1.30 15.74
N PRO A 58 17.32 0.57 15.94
CA PRO A 58 17.27 -0.82 16.36
C PRO A 58 16.38 -1.00 17.60
N GLY A 59 15.54 -2.04 17.56
CA GLY A 59 14.63 -2.37 18.65
C GLY A 59 13.25 -1.71 18.59
N MET A 60 13.00 -0.79 17.67
CA MET A 60 11.67 -0.19 17.48
C MET A 60 10.61 -1.22 17.07
N VAL A 61 9.36 -0.97 17.48
CA VAL A 61 8.17 -1.70 17.04
C VAL A 61 7.39 -0.83 16.08
N VAL A 62 7.26 -1.28 14.84
CA VAL A 62 6.70 -0.50 13.73
C VAL A 62 5.54 -1.25 13.10
N ALA A 63 4.51 -0.54 12.67
CA ALA A 63 3.45 -1.08 11.82
C ALA A 63 3.50 -0.46 10.42
N ASP A 64 3.45 -1.30 9.38
CA ASP A 64 3.24 -0.92 7.98
C ASP A 64 1.78 -1.22 7.65
N VAL A 65 0.93 -0.21 7.79
CA VAL A 65 -0.54 -0.34 7.76
C VAL A 65 -1.02 -0.28 6.31
N LEU A 66 -1.80 -1.29 5.90
CA LEU A 66 -2.17 -1.57 4.51
C LEU A 66 -0.90 -1.64 3.63
N GLY A 67 0.13 -2.31 4.16
CA GLY A 67 1.49 -2.32 3.60
C GLY A 67 1.65 -3.10 2.29
N GLY A 68 0.55 -3.66 1.77
CA GLY A 68 0.51 -4.37 0.50
C GLY A 68 1.43 -5.58 0.49
N GLY A 69 2.27 -5.72 -0.53
CA GLY A 69 3.25 -6.81 -0.66
C GLY A 69 4.44 -6.72 0.28
N GLY A 70 4.56 -5.65 1.11
CA GLY A 70 5.59 -5.52 2.15
C GLY A 70 6.89 -4.88 1.68
N TYR A 71 6.88 -4.10 0.60
CA TYR A 71 8.06 -3.37 0.14
C TYR A 71 8.73 -2.53 1.25
N TYR A 72 7.94 -1.68 1.94
CA TYR A 72 8.45 -0.90 3.07
C TYR A 72 8.71 -1.76 4.30
N SER A 73 7.91 -2.78 4.56
CA SER A 73 8.11 -3.68 5.69
C SER A 73 9.51 -4.31 5.68
N GLU A 74 10.02 -4.72 4.50
CA GLU A 74 11.37 -5.29 4.37
C GLU A 74 12.46 -4.25 4.65
N LEU A 75 12.35 -3.05 4.08
CA LEU A 75 13.30 -1.97 4.32
C LEU A 75 13.34 -1.51 5.79
N ILE A 76 12.15 -1.41 6.42
CA ILE A 76 12.02 -1.07 7.84
C ILE A 76 12.65 -2.17 8.70
N ALA A 77 12.37 -3.44 8.40
CA ALA A 77 12.88 -4.59 9.13
C ALA A 77 14.41 -4.59 9.22
N GLU A 78 15.09 -4.25 8.12
CA GLU A 78 16.54 -4.10 8.08
C GLU A 78 17.03 -2.99 9.01
N LYS A 79 16.38 -1.81 8.99
CA LYS A 79 16.79 -0.64 9.78
C LYS A 79 16.61 -0.84 11.29
N ILE A 80 15.59 -1.59 11.72
CA ILE A 80 15.28 -1.79 13.15
C ILE A 80 15.86 -3.07 13.73
N ALA A 81 16.54 -3.90 12.92
CA ALA A 81 17.24 -5.09 13.38
C ALA A 81 18.32 -4.74 14.43
N PRO A 82 18.74 -5.72 15.31
CA PRO A 82 18.21 -7.09 15.38
C PRO A 82 16.97 -7.26 16.27
N TYR A 83 16.59 -6.29 17.11
CA TYR A 83 15.59 -6.45 18.17
C TYR A 83 14.23 -5.84 17.85
N GLY A 84 14.13 -5.08 16.74
CA GLY A 84 12.89 -4.46 16.30
C GLY A 84 11.91 -5.43 15.66
N ARG A 85 10.65 -5.01 15.53
CA ARG A 85 9.59 -5.79 14.88
C ARG A 85 8.79 -4.92 13.93
N VAL A 86 8.42 -5.47 12.77
CA VAL A 86 7.49 -4.85 11.82
C VAL A 86 6.22 -5.68 11.76
N TYR A 87 5.08 -5.06 11.98
CA TYR A 87 3.77 -5.63 11.67
C TYR A 87 3.41 -5.24 10.24
N LEU A 88 3.48 -6.18 9.28
CA LEU A 88 2.96 -6.01 7.93
C LEU A 88 1.46 -6.25 7.95
N HIS A 89 0.70 -5.16 8.03
CA HIS A 89 -0.75 -5.23 8.12
C HIS A 89 -1.41 -5.14 6.74
N ASN A 90 -2.38 -6.03 6.52
CA ASN A 90 -3.34 -5.99 5.43
C ASN A 90 -4.71 -6.46 5.93
N ASN A 91 -5.79 -5.96 5.31
CA ASN A 91 -7.13 -6.45 5.57
C ASN A 91 -7.56 -7.48 4.51
N ARG A 92 -8.72 -8.13 4.73
CA ARG A 92 -9.25 -9.17 3.83
C ARG A 92 -9.44 -8.68 2.40
N ALA A 93 -9.79 -7.41 2.20
CA ALA A 93 -10.01 -6.85 0.86
C ALA A 93 -8.71 -6.71 0.06
N TYR A 94 -7.57 -6.47 0.72
CA TYR A 94 -6.24 -6.40 0.10
C TYR A 94 -5.65 -7.77 -0.24
N LEU A 95 -5.93 -8.81 0.57
CA LEU A 95 -5.28 -10.12 0.44
C LEU A 95 -5.42 -10.79 -0.94
N PRO A 96 -6.55 -10.68 -1.69
CA PRO A 96 -6.63 -11.20 -3.05
C PRO A 96 -5.59 -10.64 -4.01
N HIS A 97 -5.14 -9.41 -3.77
CA HIS A 97 -4.19 -8.69 -4.62
C HIS A 97 -2.74 -8.89 -4.20
N VAL A 98 -2.47 -8.96 -2.89
CA VAL A 98 -1.10 -8.93 -2.33
C VAL A 98 -0.70 -10.20 -1.57
N GLY A 99 -1.67 -11.06 -1.22
CA GLY A 99 -1.44 -12.19 -0.31
C GLY A 99 -0.41 -13.21 -0.81
N LYS A 100 -0.32 -13.42 -2.15
CA LYS A 100 0.71 -14.29 -2.74
C LYS A 100 2.10 -13.70 -2.59
N GLU A 101 2.25 -12.40 -2.82
CA GLU A 101 3.51 -11.68 -2.65
C GLU A 101 3.96 -11.69 -1.18
N VAL A 102 3.03 -11.39 -0.25
CA VAL A 102 3.30 -11.47 1.20
C VAL A 102 3.74 -12.87 1.61
N ALA A 103 3.03 -13.91 1.14
CA ALA A 103 3.40 -15.30 1.44
C ALA A 103 4.79 -15.66 0.91
N ALA A 104 5.12 -15.25 -0.33
CA ALA A 104 6.42 -15.48 -0.94
C ALA A 104 7.52 -14.70 -0.19
N ARG A 105 7.28 -13.43 0.15
CA ARG A 105 8.22 -12.56 0.88
C ARG A 105 8.60 -13.12 2.26
N LEU A 106 7.63 -13.71 2.98
CA LEU A 106 7.82 -14.23 4.33
C LEU A 106 8.12 -15.73 4.37
N LYS A 107 8.22 -16.39 3.20
CA LYS A 107 8.49 -17.82 3.12
C LYS A 107 9.79 -18.17 3.82
N ASP A 108 9.82 -19.34 4.46
CA ASP A 108 10.97 -19.92 5.15
C ASP A 108 11.61 -18.98 6.20
N ASN A 109 10.75 -18.15 6.81
CA ASN A 109 11.16 -17.14 7.81
C ASN A 109 12.26 -16.19 7.30
N ARG A 110 12.19 -15.82 6.02
CA ARG A 110 13.21 -14.98 5.35
C ARG A 110 13.44 -13.65 6.06
N LEU A 111 12.37 -13.03 6.56
CA LEU A 111 12.39 -11.79 7.34
C LEU A 111 11.92 -12.10 8.77
N GLU A 112 12.86 -12.50 9.63
CA GLU A 112 12.57 -13.03 10.98
C GLU A 112 11.86 -12.04 11.90
N ASN A 113 12.00 -10.74 11.65
CA ASN A 113 11.42 -9.67 12.44
C ASN A 113 10.21 -8.99 11.76
N VAL A 114 9.69 -9.55 10.64
CA VAL A 114 8.44 -9.12 10.02
C VAL A 114 7.32 -10.09 10.39
N ILE A 115 6.29 -9.56 11.02
CA ILE A 115 5.12 -10.32 11.47
C ILE A 115 3.97 -10.01 10.52
N ARG A 116 3.45 -11.04 9.83
CA ARG A 116 2.21 -10.90 9.06
C ARG A 116 1.06 -10.63 10.01
N HIS A 117 0.31 -9.55 9.76
CA HIS A 117 -0.75 -9.06 10.64
C HIS A 117 -2.03 -8.79 9.83
N ASP A 118 -2.74 -9.87 9.48
CA ASP A 118 -3.99 -9.77 8.70
C ASP A 118 -5.15 -9.45 9.66
N ARG A 119 -5.61 -8.20 9.66
CA ARG A 119 -6.70 -7.69 10.50
C ARG A 119 -7.62 -6.77 9.70
N GLU A 120 -8.88 -6.69 10.14
CA GLU A 120 -9.83 -5.75 9.54
C GLU A 120 -9.59 -4.33 10.06
N THR A 121 -10.06 -3.35 9.30
CA THR A 121 -9.82 -1.93 9.60
C THR A 121 -10.63 -1.41 10.81
N ASP A 122 -11.66 -2.14 11.22
CA ASP A 122 -12.45 -1.89 12.44
C ASP A 122 -11.89 -2.60 13.68
N ASP A 123 -10.90 -3.48 13.50
CA ASP A 123 -10.16 -4.14 14.59
C ASP A 123 -8.71 -4.38 14.19
N LEU A 124 -7.88 -3.35 14.26
CA LEU A 124 -6.45 -3.45 13.96
C LEU A 124 -5.70 -4.33 14.97
N ALA A 125 -6.26 -4.58 16.15
CA ALA A 125 -5.73 -5.43 17.21
C ALA A 125 -4.27 -5.15 17.60
N PHE A 126 -3.80 -3.90 17.45
CA PHE A 126 -2.55 -3.46 18.05
C PHE A 126 -2.73 -3.21 19.54
N ILE A 127 -1.72 -3.56 20.32
CA ILE A 127 -1.70 -3.25 21.74
C ILE A 127 -1.58 -1.73 21.92
N ASP A 128 -2.36 -1.15 22.83
CA ASP A 128 -2.29 0.28 23.14
C ASP A 128 -0.87 0.70 23.52
N GLN A 129 -0.45 1.85 22.99
CA GLN A 129 0.86 2.45 23.27
C GLN A 129 2.05 1.49 23.08
N SER A 130 1.99 0.60 22.10
CA SER A 130 3.03 -0.38 21.82
C SER A 130 3.92 -0.03 20.64
N LEU A 131 3.41 0.78 19.70
CA LEU A 131 4.12 1.13 18.46
C LEU A 131 4.94 2.40 18.62
N ASP A 132 6.19 2.35 18.19
CA ASP A 132 7.07 3.52 18.11
C ASP A 132 6.73 4.35 16.86
N MET A 133 6.34 3.68 15.77
CA MET A 133 6.04 4.32 14.50
C MET A 133 5.03 3.53 13.70
N ILE A 134 4.21 4.25 12.94
CA ILE A 134 3.30 3.72 11.93
C ILE A 134 3.67 4.32 10.56
N PHE A 135 3.81 3.47 9.56
CA PHE A 135 3.85 3.81 8.14
C PHE A 135 2.48 3.56 7.56
N PHE A 136 1.90 4.56 6.91
CA PHE A 136 0.65 4.44 6.19
C PHE A 136 0.83 5.06 4.80
N ILE A 137 1.20 4.21 3.85
CA ILE A 137 1.73 4.64 2.55
C ILE A 137 0.80 4.23 1.43
N LEU A 138 0.36 5.22 0.63
CA LEU A 138 -0.53 5.07 -0.52
C LEU A 138 -1.88 4.41 -0.17
N GLY A 139 -2.39 4.69 1.02
CA GLY A 139 -3.64 4.14 1.52
C GLY A 139 -4.52 5.13 2.28
N TYR A 140 -4.02 6.38 2.53
CA TYR A 140 -4.83 7.35 3.26
C TYR A 140 -6.05 7.80 2.46
N HIS A 141 -5.94 7.96 1.14
CA HIS A 141 -7.09 8.23 0.27
C HIS A 141 -8.14 7.10 0.31
N ASP A 142 -7.71 5.86 0.54
CA ASP A 142 -8.59 4.68 0.56
C ASP A 142 -9.52 4.65 1.77
N ILE A 143 -9.24 5.39 2.85
CA ILE A 143 -10.19 5.52 3.97
C ILE A 143 -11.44 6.35 3.59
N TYR A 144 -11.40 7.01 2.42
CA TYR A 144 -12.51 7.75 1.81
C TYR A 144 -13.16 7.03 0.64
N HIS A 145 -12.52 5.97 0.14
CA HIS A 145 -13.07 5.13 -0.93
C HIS A 145 -14.16 4.21 -0.36
N VAL A 146 -15.23 4.01 -1.13
CA VAL A 146 -16.32 3.09 -0.74
C VAL A 146 -16.71 2.24 -1.94
N ASP A 147 -16.62 0.93 -1.78
CA ASP A 147 -17.20 -0.02 -2.72
C ASP A 147 -17.90 -1.17 -1.99
N LYS A 148 -18.31 -2.22 -2.72
CA LYS A 148 -19.03 -3.36 -2.16
C LYS A 148 -18.29 -4.07 -1.01
N ASN A 149 -16.98 -4.10 -1.07
CA ASN A 149 -16.13 -4.85 -0.13
C ASN A 149 -15.18 -3.93 0.65
N TRP A 150 -15.28 -2.61 0.46
CA TRP A 150 -14.40 -1.63 1.05
C TRP A 150 -15.18 -0.46 1.61
N LYS A 151 -15.20 -0.37 2.92
CA LYS A 151 -15.74 0.77 3.66
C LYS A 151 -15.05 0.84 5.01
N ILE A 152 -14.39 1.94 5.29
CA ILE A 152 -13.67 2.18 6.55
C ILE A 152 -14.41 3.25 7.38
N ASP A 153 -14.63 2.98 8.66
CA ASP A 153 -14.96 4.03 9.62
C ASP A 153 -13.69 4.83 9.92
N ARG A 154 -13.58 6.00 9.31
CA ARG A 154 -12.38 6.84 9.35
C ARG A 154 -12.03 7.29 10.77
N ASP A 155 -13.03 7.69 11.52
CA ASP A 155 -12.83 8.21 12.87
C ASP A 155 -12.32 7.12 13.80
N ASP A 156 -12.89 5.94 13.69
CA ASP A 156 -12.46 4.78 14.45
C ASP A 156 -11.07 4.30 14.00
N PHE A 157 -10.82 4.21 12.70
CA PHE A 157 -9.53 3.79 12.16
C PHE A 157 -8.37 4.70 12.61
N ILE A 158 -8.53 6.03 12.47
CA ILE A 158 -7.51 7.00 12.91
C ILE A 158 -7.36 6.96 14.44
N ARG A 159 -8.44 6.75 15.19
CA ARG A 159 -8.41 6.58 16.64
C ARG A 159 -7.59 5.35 17.03
N GLN A 160 -7.79 4.21 16.36
CA GLN A 160 -7.01 2.98 16.60
C GLN A 160 -5.52 3.21 16.32
N LEU A 161 -5.14 3.84 15.19
CA LEU A 161 -3.75 4.18 14.89
C LEU A 161 -3.14 5.03 16.01
N LYS A 162 -3.86 6.08 16.44
CA LYS A 162 -3.39 6.96 17.52
C LYS A 162 -3.25 6.22 18.84
N THR A 163 -4.19 5.35 19.18
CA THR A 163 -4.17 4.57 20.43
C THR A 163 -2.98 3.62 20.48
N ALA A 164 -2.69 2.95 19.37
CA ALA A 164 -1.57 2.02 19.23
C ALA A 164 -0.19 2.67 19.37
N LEU A 165 -0.04 3.94 18.96
CA LEU A 165 1.21 4.67 19.11
C LEU A 165 1.52 4.97 20.58
N LYS A 166 2.79 4.82 20.96
CA LYS A 166 3.34 5.32 22.23
C LYS A 166 3.17 6.83 22.35
N PRO A 167 3.17 7.42 23.54
CA PRO A 167 3.36 8.86 23.70
C PRO A 167 4.62 9.32 22.99
N GLY A 168 4.50 10.33 22.11
CA GLY A 168 5.61 10.78 21.25
C GLY A 168 5.93 9.90 20.06
N GLY A 169 5.21 8.80 19.85
CA GLY A 169 5.33 7.96 18.65
C GLY A 169 4.89 8.68 17.37
N HIS A 170 5.30 8.16 16.22
CA HIS A 170 5.18 8.85 14.95
C HIS A 170 4.26 8.14 13.94
N LEU A 171 3.59 8.93 13.12
CA LEU A 171 2.79 8.47 11.98
C LEU A 171 3.35 9.11 10.70
N LEU A 172 3.89 8.29 9.80
CA LEU A 172 4.30 8.70 8.47
C LEU A 172 3.17 8.45 7.47
N ILE A 173 2.74 9.49 6.78
CA ILE A 173 1.80 9.42 5.67
C ILE A 173 2.53 9.75 4.37
N ILE A 174 2.38 8.90 3.38
CA ILE A 174 2.74 9.20 1.98
C ILE A 174 1.51 8.89 1.16
N ASP A 175 1.07 9.85 0.33
CA ASP A 175 -0.06 9.56 -0.55
C ASP A 175 0.01 10.34 -1.87
N HIS A 176 -0.82 9.93 -2.82
CA HIS A 176 -0.97 10.56 -4.12
C HIS A 176 -1.65 11.93 -3.97
N SER A 177 -0.96 12.99 -4.41
CA SER A 177 -1.49 14.35 -4.36
C SER A 177 -2.70 14.51 -5.28
N ALA A 178 -3.78 15.06 -4.75
CA ALA A 178 -4.87 15.65 -5.52
C ALA A 178 -4.59 17.14 -5.78
N PRO A 179 -5.35 17.81 -6.69
CA PRO A 179 -5.30 19.27 -6.82
C PRO A 179 -5.55 19.97 -5.49
N ASP A 180 -4.81 21.05 -5.23
CA ASP A 180 -4.89 21.81 -3.99
C ASP A 180 -6.31 22.36 -3.75
N GLY A 181 -6.79 22.26 -2.51
CA GLY A 181 -8.14 22.69 -2.11
C GLY A 181 -9.24 21.72 -2.50
N SER A 182 -8.94 20.57 -3.08
CA SER A 182 -9.94 19.58 -3.49
C SER A 182 -10.45 18.68 -2.37
N GLY A 183 -9.79 18.68 -1.21
CA GLY A 183 -10.16 17.84 -0.07
C GLY A 183 -10.13 16.35 -0.43
N THR A 184 -11.27 15.68 -0.26
CA THR A 184 -11.43 14.25 -0.55
C THR A 184 -12.10 13.96 -1.90
N LYS A 185 -12.38 14.99 -2.71
CA LYS A 185 -13.15 14.88 -3.96
C LYS A 185 -12.64 13.78 -4.91
N TYR A 186 -11.33 13.60 -4.97
CA TYR A 186 -10.68 12.68 -5.90
C TYR A 186 -10.32 11.32 -5.28
N SER A 187 -10.65 11.10 -4.00
CA SER A 187 -10.33 9.83 -3.33
C SER A 187 -11.11 8.65 -3.91
N GLN A 188 -12.40 8.86 -4.26
CA GLN A 188 -13.27 7.82 -4.81
C GLN A 188 -12.85 7.36 -6.21
N ASP A 189 -12.61 8.29 -7.13
CA ASP A 189 -12.48 7.97 -8.54
C ASP A 189 -11.02 7.95 -9.01
N LEU A 190 -10.16 8.74 -8.40
CA LEU A 190 -8.77 8.89 -8.82
C LEU A 190 -7.75 8.38 -7.80
N HIS A 191 -8.17 7.86 -6.64
CA HIS A 191 -7.23 7.41 -5.60
C HIS A 191 -6.18 8.47 -5.25
N ARG A 192 -6.64 9.72 -5.05
CA ARG A 192 -5.83 10.88 -4.71
C ARG A 192 -6.48 11.69 -3.61
N ILE A 193 -5.68 12.32 -2.76
CA ILE A 193 -6.19 13.17 -1.68
C ILE A 193 -5.39 14.48 -1.58
N ASP A 194 -6.06 15.55 -1.17
CA ASP A 194 -5.42 16.86 -0.95
C ASP A 194 -4.55 16.82 0.31
N LYS A 195 -3.28 17.20 0.15
CA LYS A 195 -2.30 17.26 1.24
C LYS A 195 -2.77 18.15 2.39
N ALA A 196 -3.31 19.33 2.09
CA ALA A 196 -3.76 20.27 3.12
C ALA A 196 -4.94 19.72 3.92
N TYR A 197 -5.82 18.97 3.28
CA TYR A 197 -6.89 18.26 3.94
C TYR A 197 -6.38 17.24 4.96
N VAL A 198 -5.45 16.38 4.56
CA VAL A 198 -4.83 15.36 5.46
C VAL A 198 -4.18 16.04 6.67
N ILE A 199 -3.45 17.14 6.45
CA ILE A 199 -2.82 17.91 7.53
C ILE A 199 -3.88 18.44 8.50
N SER A 200 -4.96 19.04 7.98
CA SER A 200 -6.03 19.61 8.80
C SER A 200 -6.74 18.54 9.62
N GLU A 201 -7.10 17.42 8.99
CA GLU A 201 -7.80 16.32 9.65
C GLU A 201 -6.96 15.70 10.78
N LEU A 202 -5.71 15.33 10.50
CA LEU A 202 -4.86 14.72 11.53
C LEU A 202 -4.55 15.68 12.68
N LYS A 203 -4.42 17.00 12.41
CA LYS A 203 -4.32 18.00 13.48
C LYS A 203 -5.59 18.03 14.35
N GLN A 204 -6.78 17.96 13.76
CA GLN A 204 -8.05 17.89 14.50
C GLN A 204 -8.16 16.60 15.34
N LYS A 205 -7.57 15.49 14.86
CA LYS A 205 -7.44 14.23 15.62
C LYS A 205 -6.35 14.28 16.69
N GLY A 206 -5.67 15.43 16.85
CA GLY A 206 -4.67 15.69 17.89
C GLY A 206 -3.30 15.12 17.58
N PHE A 207 -2.95 14.95 16.32
CA PHE A 207 -1.58 14.76 15.88
C PHE A 207 -0.90 16.12 15.62
N LYS A 208 0.40 16.18 15.82
CA LYS A 208 1.23 17.35 15.51
C LYS A 208 2.06 17.07 14.27
N LEU A 209 1.87 17.85 13.20
CA LEU A 209 2.76 17.79 12.03
C LEU A 209 4.16 18.28 12.45
N ILE A 210 5.19 17.46 12.23
CA ILE A 210 6.57 17.77 12.61
C ILE A 210 7.52 17.86 11.42
N LYS A 211 7.17 17.26 10.28
CA LYS A 211 7.98 17.33 9.06
C LYS A 211 7.11 17.15 7.81
N GLU A 212 7.46 17.87 6.76
CA GLU A 212 7.03 17.62 5.37
C GLU A 212 8.29 17.41 4.51
N SER A 213 8.13 16.70 3.37
CA SER A 213 9.23 16.53 2.41
C SER A 213 8.72 16.50 0.98
N ASP A 214 9.47 17.16 0.09
CA ASP A 214 9.22 17.19 -1.36
C ASP A 214 9.97 16.10 -2.13
N LEU A 215 10.54 15.10 -1.44
CA LEU A 215 11.33 14.01 -2.03
C LEU A 215 10.60 13.29 -3.17
N LEU A 216 9.27 13.17 -3.07
CA LEU A 216 8.42 12.44 -4.02
C LEU A 216 7.53 13.36 -4.87
N VAL A 217 7.78 14.67 -4.85
CA VAL A 217 7.09 15.62 -5.72
C VAL A 217 7.42 15.34 -7.18
N ASN A 218 6.40 15.39 -8.03
CA ASN A 218 6.52 15.31 -9.47
C ASN A 218 5.63 16.34 -10.16
N ASP A 219 6.20 17.48 -10.49
CA ASP A 219 5.51 18.60 -11.14
C ASP A 219 4.97 18.27 -12.56
N LYS A 220 5.35 17.12 -13.12
CA LYS A 220 4.85 16.65 -14.42
C LYS A 220 3.53 15.87 -14.30
N ASP A 221 3.12 15.51 -13.08
CA ASP A 221 1.84 14.87 -12.82
C ASP A 221 0.73 15.93 -12.76
N SER A 222 -0.23 15.86 -13.67
CA SER A 222 -1.39 16.77 -13.67
C SER A 222 -2.29 16.61 -12.44
N ARG A 223 -2.16 15.51 -11.69
CA ARG A 223 -3.02 15.08 -10.58
C ARG A 223 -4.49 14.83 -10.96
N GLU A 224 -4.79 14.75 -12.27
CA GLU A 224 -6.16 14.61 -12.81
C GLU A 224 -6.46 13.22 -13.37
N ILE A 225 -5.47 12.32 -13.37
CA ILE A 225 -5.62 10.93 -13.80
C ILE A 225 -5.28 9.96 -12.68
N SER A 226 -5.90 8.77 -12.72
CA SER A 226 -5.68 7.75 -11.69
C SER A 226 -4.21 7.27 -11.65
N PRO A 227 -3.62 7.02 -10.47
CA PRO A 227 -2.29 6.44 -10.30
C PRO A 227 -2.09 5.09 -11.01
N PHE A 228 -3.17 4.42 -11.36
CA PHE A 228 -3.13 3.13 -12.08
C PHE A 228 -3.01 3.30 -13.60
N HIS A 229 -3.17 4.53 -14.13
CA HIS A 229 -3.03 4.78 -15.56
C HIS A 229 -1.59 4.51 -16.02
N PRO A 230 -1.36 3.81 -17.14
CA PRO A 230 -0.03 3.40 -17.62
C PRO A 230 0.99 4.55 -17.68
N ASP A 231 0.57 5.73 -18.12
CA ASP A 231 1.45 6.88 -18.37
C ASP A 231 2.05 7.46 -17.08
N ILE A 232 1.33 7.32 -15.95
CA ILE A 232 1.71 7.92 -14.66
C ILE A 232 1.97 6.88 -13.56
N ARG A 233 1.73 5.62 -13.85
CA ARG A 233 1.92 4.54 -12.89
C ARG A 233 3.32 4.58 -12.28
N ARG A 234 3.39 4.62 -10.93
CA ARG A 234 4.61 4.80 -10.11
C ARG A 234 5.26 6.18 -10.19
N LYS A 235 4.80 7.07 -11.08
CA LYS A 235 5.37 8.42 -11.31
C LYS A 235 4.45 9.54 -10.86
N THR A 236 3.44 9.24 -10.05
CA THR A 236 2.53 10.24 -9.50
C THR A 236 3.26 11.25 -8.62
N ASP A 237 2.73 12.46 -8.57
CA ASP A 237 3.06 13.40 -7.50
C ASP A 237 2.57 12.87 -6.16
N ARG A 238 3.44 12.90 -5.14
CA ARG A 238 3.16 12.37 -3.80
C ARG A 238 3.71 13.29 -2.74
N PHE A 239 2.93 13.55 -1.72
CA PHE A 239 3.38 14.24 -0.52
C PHE A 239 3.89 13.25 0.54
N ILE A 240 4.77 13.74 1.41
CA ILE A 240 5.28 13.02 2.60
C ILE A 240 5.03 13.89 3.81
N LEU A 241 4.32 13.35 4.80
CA LEU A 241 3.97 14.04 6.04
C LEU A 241 4.36 13.17 7.24
N LEU A 242 5.12 13.71 8.18
CA LEU A 242 5.45 13.06 9.43
C LEU A 242 4.74 13.77 10.59
N PHE A 243 3.92 13.00 11.30
CA PHE A 243 3.19 13.46 12.46
C PHE A 243 3.72 12.81 13.73
N GLN A 244 3.54 13.49 14.85
CA GLN A 244 3.75 12.98 16.21
C GLN A 244 2.42 12.92 16.96
N LYS A 245 2.23 11.83 17.74
CA LYS A 245 1.12 11.67 18.70
C LYS A 245 1.26 12.61 19.88
#